data_3de788e8dffa5b8368d22973a83b6a3f
#
_entry.id   3de788e8dffa5b8368d22973a83b6a3f
#
_cell.length_a   1.000
_cell.length_b   1.000
_cell.length_c   1.000
_cell.angle_alpha   90.00
_cell.angle_beta   90.00
_cell.angle_gamma   90.00
#
_symmetry.space_group_name_H-M   'P 1'
#
loop_
_entity.id
_entity.type
_entity.pdbx_description
1 polymer ?
#
loop_
_entity_poly.entity_id
_entity_poly.type
_entity_poly.pdbx_seq_one_letter_code
_entity_poly.pdbx_strand_id
1 'polypeptide(L)'
;MVALQLNKDNKNLVSSNHRKNSNWALLEQNEFWNNFFFRIGNGESLRGVSKDLGIPFQTVWSAIMIDERRKATYEDAKMSRAHFHAARIEELIEEVELGNIDPQVARVSIDARKWLAAKMYPKFFSERVQLQHDVTVDVRKQHIEELRRMSNMKRNGEKTI
;
A
#
# COMPACT_ATOMS: atom_id res chain seq x y z
N MET A 1 46.83 9.79 -25.51
CA MET A 1 45.81 8.85 -25.09
C MET A 1 44.73 9.42 -24.14
N VAL A 2 44.85 10.63 -23.62
CA VAL A 2 43.91 11.27 -22.68
C VAL A 2 42.68 11.89 -23.35
N ALA A 3 42.77 12.33 -24.60
CA ALA A 3 41.66 13.00 -25.33
C ALA A 3 40.48 12.07 -25.73
N LEU A 4 40.71 10.75 -25.88
CA LEU A 4 39.69 9.78 -26.25
C LEU A 4 38.80 9.33 -25.06
N GLN A 5 39.31 9.45 -23.83
CA GLN A 5 38.60 9.09 -22.61
C GLN A 5 37.55 10.16 -22.26
N LEU A 6 37.88 11.44 -22.39
CA LEU A 6 36.99 12.58 -22.14
C LEU A 6 35.73 12.59 -23.02
N ASN A 7 35.83 12.03 -24.25
CA ASN A 7 34.70 12.03 -25.18
C ASN A 7 33.67 10.92 -24.92
N LYS A 8 34.05 9.84 -24.21
CA LYS A 8 33.11 8.78 -23.79
C LYS A 8 32.29 9.19 -22.56
N ASP A 9 32.94 9.84 -21.60
CA ASP A 9 32.27 10.28 -20.35
C ASP A 9 31.26 11.41 -20.63
N ASN A 10 31.59 12.29 -21.59
CA ASN A 10 30.69 13.37 -22.01
C ASN A 10 29.46 12.87 -22.77
N LYS A 11 29.59 11.83 -23.62
CA LYS A 11 28.43 11.20 -24.29
C LYS A 11 27.49 10.51 -23.31
N ASN A 12 28.02 9.88 -22.28
CA ASN A 12 27.19 9.24 -21.24
C ASN A 12 26.45 10.24 -20.35
N LEU A 13 27.08 11.37 -20.01
CA LEU A 13 26.49 12.48 -19.28
C LEU A 13 25.37 13.18 -20.06
N VAL A 14 25.58 13.45 -21.34
CA VAL A 14 24.56 14.06 -22.23
C VAL A 14 23.38 13.10 -22.43
N SER A 15 23.62 11.81 -22.63
CA SER A 15 22.58 10.80 -22.76
C SER A 15 21.76 10.63 -21.47
N SER A 16 22.40 10.67 -20.29
CA SER A 16 21.69 10.56 -18.98
C SER A 16 20.85 11.79 -18.67
N ASN A 17 21.33 12.99 -19.01
CA ASN A 17 20.59 14.24 -18.82
C ASN A 17 19.41 14.36 -19.79
N HIS A 18 19.56 13.91 -21.02
CA HIS A 18 18.47 13.91 -21.99
C HIS A 18 17.33 12.96 -21.58
N ARG A 19 17.65 11.77 -21.08
CA ARG A 19 16.63 10.84 -20.52
C ARG A 19 15.96 11.39 -19.28
N LYS A 20 16.69 12.08 -18.40
CA LYS A 20 16.11 12.74 -17.22
C LYS A 20 15.12 13.83 -17.63
N ASN A 21 15.46 14.68 -18.59
CA ASN A 21 14.56 15.73 -19.08
C ASN A 21 13.31 15.16 -19.76
N SER A 22 13.45 14.09 -20.55
CA SER A 22 12.33 13.39 -21.19
C SER A 22 11.35 12.79 -20.16
N ASN A 23 11.87 12.14 -19.10
CA ASN A 23 11.03 11.55 -18.06
C ASN A 23 10.27 12.62 -17.26
N TRP A 24 10.88 13.76 -16.95
CA TRP A 24 10.20 14.86 -16.26
C TRP A 24 9.07 15.45 -17.09
N ALA A 25 9.26 15.66 -18.39
CA ALA A 25 8.22 16.14 -19.29
C ALA A 25 6.98 15.21 -19.33
N LEU A 26 7.20 13.88 -19.25
CA LEU A 26 6.11 12.93 -19.17
C LEU A 26 5.38 13.01 -17.82
N LEU A 27 6.13 13.16 -16.71
CA LEU A 27 5.57 13.24 -15.36
C LEU A 27 4.80 14.54 -15.07
N GLU A 28 4.90 15.56 -15.93
CA GLU A 28 4.10 16.79 -15.87
C GLU A 28 2.72 16.63 -16.53
N GLN A 29 2.52 15.60 -17.36
CA GLN A 29 1.28 15.38 -18.10
C GLN A 29 0.23 14.68 -17.24
N ASN A 30 -0.96 15.25 -17.11
CA ASN A 30 -2.07 14.62 -16.39
C ASN A 30 -2.53 13.31 -17.04
N GLU A 31 -2.50 13.22 -18.36
CA GLU A 31 -2.86 12.02 -19.12
C GLU A 31 -1.96 10.83 -18.79
N PHE A 32 -0.66 11.09 -18.61
CA PHE A 32 0.29 10.08 -18.13
C PHE A 32 -0.17 9.49 -16.81
N TRP A 33 -0.52 10.32 -15.82
CA TRP A 33 -0.92 9.87 -14.50
C TRP A 33 -2.27 9.14 -14.51
N ASN A 34 -3.22 9.59 -15.33
CA ASN A 34 -4.51 8.93 -15.50
C ASN A 34 -4.31 7.49 -16.01
N ASN A 35 -3.52 7.31 -17.06
CA ASN A 35 -3.19 5.99 -17.59
C ASN A 35 -2.40 5.15 -16.59
N PHE A 36 -1.42 5.76 -15.92
CA PHE A 36 -0.58 5.10 -14.93
C PHE A 36 -1.42 4.51 -13.78
N PHE A 37 -2.27 5.32 -13.16
CA PHE A 37 -3.11 4.88 -12.05
C PHE A 37 -4.23 3.93 -12.49
N PHE A 38 -4.76 4.09 -13.69
CA PHE A 38 -5.70 3.13 -14.27
C PHE A 38 -5.08 1.74 -14.38
N ARG A 39 -3.86 1.62 -14.88
CA ARG A 39 -3.13 0.35 -14.96
C ARG A 39 -2.90 -0.28 -13.57
N ILE A 40 -2.55 0.54 -12.58
CA ILE A 40 -2.40 0.08 -11.19
C ILE A 40 -3.74 -0.47 -10.68
N GLY A 41 -4.84 0.26 -10.87
CA GLY A 41 -6.18 -0.16 -10.45
C GLY A 41 -6.61 -1.49 -11.07
N ASN A 42 -6.19 -1.75 -12.31
CA ASN A 42 -6.44 -3.00 -13.04
C ASN A 42 -5.44 -4.13 -12.74
N GLY A 43 -4.74 -4.05 -11.63
CA GLY A 43 -3.96 -5.17 -11.10
C GLY A 43 -2.45 -5.12 -11.38
N GLU A 44 -1.96 -4.19 -12.23
CA GLU A 44 -0.53 -4.08 -12.49
C GLU A 44 0.22 -3.53 -11.28
N SER A 45 1.47 -3.96 -11.09
CA SER A 45 2.31 -3.43 -10.02
C SER A 45 2.92 -2.08 -10.41
N LEU A 46 3.10 -1.18 -9.43
CA LEU A 46 3.79 0.09 -9.63
C LEU A 46 5.16 -0.10 -10.33
N ARG A 47 5.90 -1.11 -9.90
CA ARG A 47 7.21 -1.45 -10.47
C ARG A 47 7.09 -1.99 -11.89
N GLY A 48 6.05 -2.77 -12.19
CA GLY A 48 5.76 -3.29 -13.53
C GLY A 48 5.47 -2.17 -14.51
N VAL A 49 4.53 -1.28 -14.17
CA VAL A 49 4.15 -0.15 -15.02
C VAL A 49 5.33 0.80 -15.24
N SER A 50 6.10 1.11 -14.17
CA SER A 50 7.31 1.94 -14.28
C SER A 50 8.35 1.34 -15.25
N LYS A 51 8.57 0.02 -15.15
CA LYS A 51 9.49 -0.70 -16.03
C LYS A 51 9.04 -0.66 -17.50
N ASP A 52 7.76 -0.88 -17.73
CA ASP A 52 7.18 -0.88 -19.08
C ASP A 52 7.26 0.50 -19.74
N LEU A 53 7.06 1.57 -18.97
CA LEU A 53 7.19 2.95 -19.42
C LEU A 53 8.65 3.45 -19.50
N GLY A 54 9.62 2.63 -19.13
CA GLY A 54 11.05 2.98 -19.16
C GLY A 54 11.45 4.05 -18.14
N ILE A 55 10.62 4.28 -17.09
CA ILE A 55 10.88 5.27 -16.05
C ILE A 55 11.36 4.53 -14.78
N PRO A 56 12.49 4.95 -14.17
CA PRO A 56 12.95 4.33 -12.93
C PRO A 56 11.89 4.40 -11.85
N PHE A 57 11.66 3.28 -11.15
CA PHE A 57 10.69 3.17 -10.05
C PHE A 57 10.82 4.32 -9.03
N GLN A 58 12.05 4.62 -8.63
CA GLN A 58 12.33 5.67 -7.63
C GLN A 58 11.86 7.05 -8.10
N THR A 59 11.99 7.35 -9.39
CA THR A 59 11.54 8.62 -9.99
C THR A 59 10.02 8.74 -9.93
N VAL A 60 9.30 7.68 -10.32
CA VAL A 60 7.83 7.65 -10.26
C VAL A 60 7.35 7.71 -8.81
N TRP A 61 7.96 6.94 -7.92
CA TRP A 61 7.61 6.94 -6.50
C TRP A 61 7.78 8.32 -5.86
N SER A 62 8.92 8.97 -6.11
CA SER A 62 9.16 10.34 -5.61
C SER A 62 8.14 11.33 -6.17
N ALA A 63 7.80 11.24 -7.46
CA ALA A 63 6.83 12.12 -8.10
C ALA A 63 5.40 11.92 -7.54
N ILE A 64 5.04 10.71 -7.12
CA ILE A 64 3.77 10.43 -6.43
C ILE A 64 3.80 11.04 -5.01
N MET A 65 4.88 10.84 -4.26
CA MET A 65 4.94 11.23 -2.85
C MET A 65 5.06 12.74 -2.62
N ILE A 66 5.58 13.49 -3.59
CA ILE A 66 5.71 14.96 -3.50
C ILE A 66 4.36 15.67 -3.72
N ASP A 67 3.48 15.10 -4.54
CA ASP A 67 2.20 15.70 -4.91
C ASP A 67 1.04 15.01 -4.16
N GLU A 68 0.35 15.76 -3.30
CA GLU A 68 -0.75 15.21 -2.48
C GLU A 68 -1.94 14.71 -3.34
N ARG A 69 -2.19 15.30 -4.51
CA ARG A 69 -3.25 14.83 -5.43
C ARG A 69 -2.86 13.46 -6.02
N ARG A 70 -1.62 13.33 -6.49
CA ARG A 70 -1.11 12.04 -7.01
C ARG A 70 -1.08 10.98 -5.95
N LYS A 71 -0.72 11.34 -4.73
CA LYS A 71 -0.74 10.43 -3.58
C LYS A 71 -2.15 9.94 -3.26
N ALA A 72 -3.14 10.85 -3.23
CA ALA A 72 -4.55 10.46 -3.04
C ALA A 72 -5.04 9.54 -4.17
N THR A 73 -4.78 9.89 -5.44
CA THR A 73 -5.15 9.04 -6.59
C THR A 73 -4.45 7.68 -6.56
N TYR A 74 -3.22 7.62 -6.05
CA TYR A 74 -2.51 6.34 -5.87
C TYR A 74 -3.17 5.47 -4.78
N GLU A 75 -3.66 6.07 -3.69
CA GLU A 75 -4.42 5.33 -2.67
C GLU A 75 -5.74 4.78 -3.26
N ASP A 76 -6.45 5.57 -4.07
CA ASP A 76 -7.65 5.11 -4.78
C ASP A 76 -7.33 3.98 -5.77
N ALA A 77 -6.22 4.07 -6.49
CA ALA A 77 -5.75 3.02 -7.39
C ALA A 77 -5.40 1.73 -6.63
N LYS A 78 -4.81 1.83 -5.42
CA LYS A 78 -4.57 0.66 -4.55
C LYS A 78 -5.88 0.02 -4.09
N MET A 79 -6.88 0.83 -3.74
CA MET A 79 -8.20 0.33 -3.37
C MET A 79 -8.85 -0.43 -4.54
N SER A 80 -8.85 0.16 -5.74
CA SER A 80 -9.34 -0.49 -6.96
C SER A 80 -8.60 -1.80 -7.25
N ARG A 81 -7.29 -1.81 -7.07
CA ARG A 81 -6.46 -3.02 -7.23
C ARG A 81 -6.80 -4.11 -6.21
N ALA A 82 -7.17 -3.75 -4.98
CA ALA A 82 -7.64 -4.73 -4.00
C ALA A 82 -8.93 -5.42 -4.46
N HIS A 83 -9.89 -4.67 -5.00
CA HIS A 83 -11.11 -5.22 -5.61
C HIS A 83 -10.80 -6.08 -6.85
N PHE A 84 -9.85 -5.65 -7.69
CA PHE A 84 -9.39 -6.48 -8.81
C PHE A 84 -8.85 -7.84 -8.35
N HIS A 85 -8.08 -7.88 -7.27
CA HIS A 85 -7.60 -9.16 -6.71
C HIS A 85 -8.74 -10.02 -6.17
N ALA A 86 -9.77 -9.42 -5.57
CA ALA A 86 -10.96 -10.14 -5.11
C ALA A 86 -11.75 -10.75 -6.29
N ALA A 87 -12.02 -9.96 -7.33
CA ALA A 87 -12.71 -10.46 -8.53
C ALA A 87 -11.91 -11.61 -9.21
N ARG A 88 -10.58 -11.49 -9.27
CA ARG A 88 -9.74 -12.55 -9.84
C ARG A 88 -9.75 -13.85 -9.02
N ILE A 89 -10.09 -13.80 -7.73
CA ILE A 89 -10.31 -15.00 -6.91
C ILE A 89 -11.57 -15.74 -7.39
N GLU A 90 -12.64 -15.02 -7.66
CA GLU A 90 -13.90 -15.59 -8.18
C GLU A 90 -13.65 -16.30 -9.51
N GLU A 91 -12.95 -15.64 -10.44
CA GLU A 91 -12.57 -16.25 -11.73
C GLU A 91 -11.71 -17.52 -11.54
N LEU A 92 -10.76 -17.52 -10.60
CA LEU A 92 -9.94 -18.70 -10.33
C LEU A 92 -10.75 -19.88 -9.77
N ILE A 93 -11.80 -19.61 -9.00
CA ILE A 93 -12.71 -20.65 -8.49
C ILE A 93 -13.48 -21.27 -9.66
N GLU A 94 -14.04 -20.46 -10.56
CA GLU A 94 -14.72 -20.92 -11.75
C GLU A 94 -13.81 -21.78 -12.65
N GLU A 95 -12.56 -21.37 -12.86
CA GLU A 95 -11.56 -22.10 -13.63
C GLU A 95 -11.24 -23.49 -13.03
N VAL A 96 -11.23 -23.59 -11.69
CA VAL A 96 -11.06 -24.86 -10.98
C VAL A 96 -12.28 -25.75 -11.15
N GLU A 97 -13.50 -25.20 -11.04
CA GLU A 97 -14.75 -25.93 -11.21
C GLU A 97 -14.90 -26.49 -12.63
N LEU A 98 -14.40 -25.73 -13.62
CA LEU A 98 -14.34 -26.16 -15.02
C LEU A 98 -13.21 -27.17 -15.33
N GLY A 99 -12.31 -27.42 -14.37
CA GLY A 99 -11.17 -28.31 -14.55
C GLY A 99 -10.02 -27.72 -15.38
N ASN A 100 -10.02 -26.40 -15.61
CA ASN A 100 -9.01 -25.71 -16.43
C ASN A 100 -7.70 -25.46 -15.66
N ILE A 101 -7.76 -25.40 -14.33
CA ILE A 101 -6.61 -25.11 -13.46
C ILE A 101 -6.53 -26.16 -12.36
N ASP A 102 -5.33 -26.61 -12.05
CA ASP A 102 -5.06 -27.48 -10.92
C ASP A 102 -5.46 -26.82 -9.59
N PRO A 103 -6.26 -27.50 -8.72
CA PRO A 103 -6.74 -26.92 -7.46
C PRO A 103 -5.61 -26.49 -6.51
N GLN A 104 -4.44 -27.14 -6.52
CA GLN A 104 -3.31 -26.75 -5.67
C GLN A 104 -2.68 -25.45 -6.16
N VAL A 105 -2.53 -25.29 -7.47
CA VAL A 105 -2.03 -24.05 -8.08
C VAL A 105 -2.99 -22.88 -7.82
N ALA A 106 -4.30 -23.12 -7.98
CA ALA A 106 -5.32 -22.13 -7.69
C ALA A 106 -5.29 -21.70 -6.23
N ARG A 107 -5.17 -22.63 -5.29
CA ARG A 107 -5.10 -22.34 -3.85
C ARG A 107 -3.97 -21.38 -3.52
N VAL A 108 -2.74 -21.61 -4.01
CA VAL A 108 -1.60 -20.72 -3.78
C VAL A 108 -1.87 -19.31 -4.35
N SER A 109 -2.48 -19.23 -5.54
CA SER A 109 -2.83 -17.97 -6.18
C SER A 109 -3.91 -17.21 -5.41
N ILE A 110 -4.94 -17.91 -4.92
CA ILE A 110 -6.03 -17.35 -4.10
C ILE A 110 -5.47 -16.79 -2.78
N ASP A 111 -4.66 -17.56 -2.06
CA ASP A 111 -4.07 -17.13 -0.79
C ASP A 111 -3.19 -15.88 -0.96
N ALA A 112 -2.36 -15.84 -2.01
CA ALA A 112 -1.55 -14.66 -2.33
C ALA A 112 -2.41 -13.43 -2.65
N ARG A 113 -3.51 -13.59 -3.40
CA ARG A 113 -4.42 -12.49 -3.75
C ARG A 113 -5.22 -11.99 -2.55
N LYS A 114 -5.69 -12.88 -1.67
CA LYS A 114 -6.34 -12.51 -0.39
C LYS A 114 -5.39 -11.66 0.45
N TRP A 115 -4.14 -12.09 0.60
CA TRP A 115 -3.14 -11.34 1.34
C TRP A 115 -2.88 -9.96 0.71
N LEU A 116 -2.73 -9.87 -0.62
CA LEU A 116 -2.53 -8.60 -1.32
C LEU A 116 -3.71 -7.65 -1.13
N ALA A 117 -4.95 -8.13 -1.30
CA ALA A 117 -6.17 -7.33 -1.11
C ALA A 117 -6.24 -6.78 0.33
N ALA A 118 -6.00 -7.63 1.33
CA ALA A 118 -5.99 -7.22 2.74
C ALA A 118 -4.91 -6.17 3.06
N LYS A 119 -3.72 -6.25 2.43
CA LYS A 119 -2.65 -5.25 2.60
C LYS A 119 -2.91 -3.95 1.88
N MET A 120 -3.57 -3.98 0.71
CA MET A 120 -3.88 -2.77 -0.08
C MET A 120 -5.08 -2.01 0.48
N TYR A 121 -6.11 -2.72 0.93
CA TYR A 121 -7.32 -2.11 1.48
C TYR A 121 -7.79 -2.83 2.75
N PRO A 122 -7.07 -2.66 3.88
CA PRO A 122 -7.33 -3.39 5.12
C PRO A 122 -8.70 -3.08 5.72
N LYS A 123 -9.23 -1.88 5.51
CA LYS A 123 -10.54 -1.47 5.99
C LYS A 123 -11.67 -2.39 5.51
N PHE A 124 -11.52 -2.97 4.32
CA PHE A 124 -12.55 -3.80 3.67
C PHE A 124 -12.18 -5.30 3.67
N PHE A 125 -10.91 -5.62 3.41
CA PHE A 125 -10.46 -7.01 3.19
C PHE A 125 -9.67 -7.62 4.36
N SER A 126 -9.30 -6.86 5.40
CA SER A 126 -8.69 -7.50 6.56
C SER A 126 -9.74 -8.22 7.38
N GLU A 127 -9.43 -9.44 7.81
CA GLU A 127 -10.16 -10.06 8.90
C GLU A 127 -10.07 -9.11 10.11
N ARG A 128 -11.19 -8.48 10.47
CA ARG A 128 -11.27 -7.75 11.71
C ARG A 128 -11.20 -8.79 12.82
N VAL A 129 -10.02 -8.99 13.36
CA VAL A 129 -9.93 -9.49 14.73
C VAL A 129 -10.60 -8.40 15.57
N GLN A 130 -11.87 -8.57 15.89
CA GLN A 130 -12.48 -7.85 16.99
C GLN A 130 -11.72 -8.31 18.23
N LEU A 131 -10.58 -7.68 18.49
CA LEU A 131 -10.06 -7.66 19.84
C LEU A 131 -11.17 -7.00 20.63
N GLN A 132 -11.88 -7.82 21.41
CA GLN A 132 -12.83 -7.32 22.42
C GLN A 132 -12.01 -6.45 23.37
N HIS A 133 -11.90 -5.17 23.02
CA HIS A 133 -11.30 -4.14 23.87
C HIS A 133 -12.20 -3.85 25.10
N ASP A 134 -13.40 -4.41 25.11
CA ASP A 134 -14.39 -4.21 26.19
C ASP A 134 -13.90 -4.76 27.54
N VAL A 135 -13.19 -5.90 27.55
CA VAL A 135 -12.71 -6.51 28.81
C VAL A 135 -11.64 -5.67 29.49
N THR A 136 -10.74 -5.02 28.71
CA THR A 136 -9.67 -4.19 29.29
C THR A 136 -10.14 -2.83 29.77
N VAL A 137 -11.19 -2.28 29.17
CA VAL A 137 -11.76 -0.99 29.59
C VAL A 137 -12.56 -1.13 30.89
N ASP A 138 -13.32 -2.22 31.04
CA ASP A 138 -14.08 -2.49 32.26
C ASP A 138 -13.16 -2.83 33.44
N VAL A 139 -12.14 -3.64 33.27
CA VAL A 139 -11.14 -3.94 34.30
C VAL A 139 -10.41 -2.67 34.76
N ARG A 140 -10.05 -1.78 33.81
CA ARG A 140 -9.44 -0.49 34.16
C ARG A 140 -10.40 0.44 34.94
N LYS A 141 -11.66 0.51 34.55
CA LYS A 141 -12.66 1.30 35.25
C LYS A 141 -12.87 0.78 36.68
N GLN A 142 -13.03 -0.52 36.86
CA GLN A 142 -13.16 -1.16 38.17
C GLN A 142 -11.95 -0.88 39.06
N HIS A 143 -10.74 -1.01 38.52
CA HIS A 143 -9.51 -0.73 39.26
C HIS A 143 -9.38 0.75 39.66
N ILE A 144 -9.75 1.67 38.80
CA ILE A 144 -9.78 3.12 39.13
C ILE A 144 -10.83 3.44 40.22
N GLU A 145 -11.99 2.81 40.16
CA GLU A 145 -13.00 2.99 41.19
C GLU A 145 -12.54 2.43 42.55
N GLU A 146 -11.87 1.30 42.56
CA GLU A 146 -11.32 0.69 43.77
C GLU A 146 -10.23 1.56 44.39
N LEU A 147 -9.33 2.10 43.60
CA LEU A 147 -8.34 3.07 44.05
C LEU A 147 -8.94 4.34 44.60
N ARG A 148 -10.01 4.85 44.02
CA ARG A 148 -10.77 6.00 44.53
C ARG A 148 -11.44 5.70 45.88
N ARG A 149 -12.02 4.50 46.06
CA ARG A 149 -12.62 4.06 47.32
C ARG A 149 -11.55 3.99 48.41
N MET A 150 -10.42 3.38 48.15
CA MET A 150 -9.31 3.29 49.11
C MET A 150 -8.75 4.67 49.50
N SER A 151 -8.59 5.57 48.53
CA SER A 151 -8.16 6.95 48.78
C SER A 151 -9.15 7.74 49.68
N ASN A 152 -10.44 7.55 49.46
CA ASN A 152 -11.48 8.20 50.26
C ASN A 152 -11.56 7.61 51.70
N MET A 153 -11.34 6.31 51.86
CA MET A 153 -11.27 5.67 53.20
C MET A 153 -10.08 6.20 54.00
N LYS A 154 -8.89 6.35 53.41
CA LYS A 154 -7.74 6.96 54.08
C LYS A 154 -8.01 8.40 54.52
N ARG A 155 -8.64 9.21 53.69
CA ARG A 155 -8.93 10.62 53.98
C ARG A 155 -10.00 10.81 55.06
N ASN A 156 -10.93 9.85 55.19
CA ASN A 156 -11.94 9.89 56.26
C ASN A 156 -11.44 9.29 57.57
N GLY A 157 -10.45 8.38 57.55
CA GLY A 157 -9.80 7.82 58.74
C GLY A 157 -8.85 8.81 59.45
N GLU A 158 -8.27 9.78 58.74
CA GLU A 158 -7.41 10.81 59.31
C GLU A 158 -8.14 12.01 59.93
N LYS A 159 -9.49 12.05 59.80
CA LYS A 159 -10.32 13.12 60.39
C LYS A 159 -10.95 12.75 61.74
N THR A 160 -10.58 11.61 62.34
CA THR A 160 -11.17 11.11 63.57
C THR A 160 -10.13 11.00 64.74
N ILE A 161 -9.17 11.95 64.82
CA ILE A 161 -8.30 12.13 65.96
C ILE A 161 -8.33 13.60 66.35
#